data_9332fcd34dff30905320b350f9d8f4c0
#
_entry.id   9332fcd34dff30905320b350f9d8f4c0
#
_cell.length_a   1.000
_cell.length_b   1.000
_cell.length_c   1.000
_cell.angle_alpha   90.00
_cell.angle_beta   90.00
_cell.angle_gamma   90.00
#
_symmetry.space_group_name_H-M   'P 1'
#
loop_
_entity.id
_entity.type
_entity.pdbx_description
1 polymer ?
#
loop_
_entity_poly.entity_id
_entity_poly.type
_entity_poly.pdbx_seq_one_letter_code
_entity_poly.pdbx_strand_id
1 'polypeptide(L)'
;MPLVEHALKRMHFQLDTHRKVGVTVVKLIHGYGSSGTGGKIRAAVRKELVSMKATGKIRDYVIGEEFSIFSPVTRSILVACNEVRADRDLEHHNNGITVVWL
;
A
#
# COMPACT_ATOMS: atom_id res chain seq x y z
N MET A 1 -5.55 -17.59 -8.88
CA MET A 1 -6.36 -16.92 -9.91
C MET A 1 -5.45 -16.05 -10.75
N PRO A 2 -5.57 -16.09 -12.09
CA PRO A 2 -4.68 -15.32 -12.98
C PRO A 2 -4.70 -13.82 -12.70
N LEU A 3 -5.88 -13.24 -12.40
CA LEU A 3 -5.99 -11.80 -12.11
C LEU A 3 -5.25 -11.40 -10.83
N VAL A 4 -5.30 -12.23 -9.80
CA VAL A 4 -4.57 -12.00 -8.56
C VAL A 4 -3.07 -12.10 -8.81
N GLU A 5 -2.63 -13.13 -9.53
CA GLU A 5 -1.22 -13.32 -9.85
C GLU A 5 -0.66 -12.16 -10.67
N HIS A 6 -1.44 -11.69 -11.67
CA HIS A 6 -1.06 -10.52 -12.46
C HIS A 6 -0.94 -9.27 -11.59
N ALA A 7 -1.89 -9.06 -10.69
CA ALA A 7 -1.87 -7.90 -9.80
C ALA A 7 -0.64 -7.91 -8.89
N LEU A 8 -0.28 -9.08 -8.34
CA LEU A 8 0.90 -9.21 -7.48
C LEU A 8 2.19 -8.98 -8.27
N LYS A 9 2.32 -9.55 -9.47
CA LYS A 9 3.49 -9.31 -10.32
C LYS A 9 3.63 -7.83 -10.66
N ARG A 10 2.54 -7.18 -11.02
CA ARG A 10 2.53 -5.76 -11.34
C ARG A 10 2.92 -4.92 -10.14
N MET A 11 2.40 -5.26 -8.96
CA MET A 11 2.77 -4.59 -7.72
C MET A 11 4.27 -4.69 -7.45
N HIS A 12 4.83 -5.90 -7.50
CA HIS A 12 6.27 -6.11 -7.28
C HIS A 12 7.10 -5.30 -8.26
N PHE A 13 6.75 -5.33 -9.53
CA PHE A 13 7.45 -4.57 -10.56
C PHE A 13 7.40 -3.07 -10.28
N GLN A 14 6.23 -2.54 -9.94
CA GLN A 14 6.06 -1.11 -9.68
C GLN A 14 6.78 -0.66 -8.42
N LEU A 15 6.70 -1.43 -7.34
CA LEU A 15 7.39 -1.10 -6.10
C LEU A 15 8.91 -1.11 -6.30
N ASP A 16 9.42 -2.10 -7.02
CA ASP A 16 10.85 -2.21 -7.30
C ASP A 16 11.32 -1.05 -8.18
N THR A 17 10.57 -0.71 -9.22
CA THR A 17 10.88 0.40 -10.12
C THR A 17 10.92 1.73 -9.36
N HIS A 18 9.92 1.99 -8.52
CA HIS A 18 9.85 3.22 -7.74
C HIS A 18 10.99 3.30 -6.71
N ARG A 19 11.31 2.18 -6.07
CA ARG A 19 12.42 2.13 -5.12
C ARG A 19 13.74 2.50 -5.80
N LYS A 20 13.98 1.98 -7.00
CA LYS A 20 15.24 2.23 -7.74
C LYS A 20 15.42 3.70 -8.10
N VAL A 21 14.35 4.45 -8.29
CA VAL A 21 14.43 5.89 -8.60
C VAL A 21 14.26 6.77 -7.36
N GLY A 22 14.29 6.19 -6.16
CA GLY A 22 14.33 6.95 -4.92
C GLY A 22 12.99 7.36 -4.35
N VAL A 23 11.88 6.78 -4.83
CA VAL A 23 10.55 7.04 -4.26
C VAL A 23 10.48 6.41 -2.87
N THR A 24 9.98 7.18 -1.89
CA THR A 24 9.89 6.74 -0.50
C THR A 24 8.56 6.07 -0.18
N VAL A 25 7.46 6.57 -0.71
CA VAL A 25 6.10 6.10 -0.39
C VAL A 25 5.30 5.92 -1.67
N VAL A 26 4.56 4.82 -1.75
CA VAL A 26 3.67 4.50 -2.88
C VAL A 26 2.28 4.20 -2.34
N LYS A 27 1.26 4.79 -2.95
CA LYS A 27 -0.12 4.44 -2.65
C LYS A 27 -0.61 3.43 -3.69
N LEU A 28 -0.98 2.25 -3.22
CA LEU A 28 -1.56 1.20 -4.05
C LEU A 28 -3.07 1.36 -4.09
N ILE A 29 -3.63 1.48 -5.29
CA ILE A 29 -5.08 1.58 -5.50
C ILE A 29 -5.55 0.25 -6.06
N HIS A 30 -6.01 -0.64 -5.18
CA HIS A 30 -6.43 -1.99 -5.56
C HIS A 30 -7.95 -2.16 -5.58
N GLY A 31 -8.68 -1.14 -5.13
CA GLY A 31 -10.11 -1.23 -5.00
C GLY A 31 -10.55 -2.00 -3.75
N TYR A 32 -11.84 -2.05 -3.51
CA TYR A 32 -12.39 -2.68 -2.30
C TYR A 32 -13.36 -3.83 -2.61
N GLY A 33 -13.51 -4.21 -3.86
CA GLY A 33 -14.17 -5.46 -4.19
C GLY A 33 -15.67 -5.39 -4.48
N SER A 34 -16.20 -4.24 -4.89
CA SER A 34 -17.61 -4.15 -5.29
C SER A 34 -17.95 -5.08 -6.46
N SER A 35 -16.96 -5.50 -7.25
CA SER A 35 -17.11 -6.43 -8.36
C SER A 35 -16.75 -7.88 -7.97
N GLY A 36 -16.47 -8.16 -6.71
CA GLY A 36 -16.04 -9.48 -6.23
C GLY A 36 -14.55 -9.77 -6.44
N THR A 37 -14.01 -9.48 -7.61
CA THR A 37 -12.59 -9.70 -7.93
C THR A 37 -11.68 -8.76 -7.14
N GLY A 38 -12.09 -7.51 -6.97
CA GLY A 38 -11.32 -6.51 -6.24
C GLY A 38 -11.06 -6.89 -4.79
N GLY A 39 -12.02 -7.56 -4.13
CA GLY A 39 -11.83 -8.03 -2.76
C GLY A 39 -10.72 -9.07 -2.65
N LYS A 40 -10.60 -9.96 -3.63
CA LYS A 40 -9.54 -10.96 -3.67
C LYS A 40 -8.18 -10.33 -3.94
N ILE A 41 -8.12 -9.33 -4.81
CA ILE A 41 -6.88 -8.61 -5.10
C ILE A 41 -6.42 -7.85 -3.85
N ARG A 42 -7.32 -7.13 -3.18
CA ARG A 42 -7.00 -6.43 -1.94
C ARG A 42 -6.42 -7.36 -0.88
N ALA A 43 -7.09 -8.50 -0.64
CA ALA A 43 -6.63 -9.47 0.35
C ALA A 43 -5.26 -10.03 -0.02
N ALA A 44 -5.05 -10.37 -1.29
CA ALA A 44 -3.77 -10.92 -1.76
C ALA A 44 -2.64 -9.88 -1.66
N VAL A 45 -2.90 -8.64 -2.03
CA VAL A 45 -1.93 -7.54 -1.93
C VAL A 45 -1.52 -7.34 -0.47
N ARG A 46 -2.49 -7.27 0.44
CA ARG A 46 -2.20 -7.04 1.86
C ARG A 46 -1.44 -8.21 2.49
N LYS A 47 -1.78 -9.44 2.11
CA LYS A 47 -1.03 -10.62 2.56
C LYS A 47 0.41 -10.58 2.07
N GLU A 48 0.62 -10.21 0.82
CA GLU A 48 1.97 -10.09 0.25
C GLU A 48 2.79 -9.03 0.95
N LEU A 49 2.19 -7.89 1.30
CA LEU A 49 2.87 -6.81 2.01
C LEU A 49 3.31 -7.24 3.42
N VAL A 50 2.54 -8.08 4.10
CA VAL A 50 2.96 -8.67 5.38
C VAL A 50 4.28 -9.42 5.20
N SER A 51 4.36 -10.27 4.17
CA SER A 51 5.57 -11.02 3.86
C SER A 51 6.73 -10.11 3.47
N MET A 52 6.47 -9.10 2.65
CA MET A 52 7.50 -8.16 2.21
C MET A 52 8.08 -7.34 3.37
N LYS A 53 7.24 -6.95 4.33
CA LYS A 53 7.72 -6.30 5.55
C LYS A 53 8.57 -7.26 6.37
N ALA A 54 8.11 -8.48 6.56
CA ALA A 54 8.83 -9.48 7.35
C ALA A 54 10.21 -9.81 6.77
N THR A 55 10.36 -9.78 5.46
CA THR A 55 11.63 -10.07 4.77
C THR A 55 12.46 -8.82 4.49
N GLY A 56 12.02 -7.65 4.93
CA GLY A 56 12.76 -6.40 4.75
C GLY A 56 12.69 -5.80 3.35
N LYS A 57 11.81 -6.28 2.49
CA LYS A 57 11.64 -5.73 1.13
C LYS A 57 10.97 -4.37 1.12
N ILE A 58 10.16 -4.08 2.13
CA ILE A 58 9.58 -2.76 2.39
C ILE A 58 9.83 -2.42 3.85
N ARG A 59 9.79 -1.13 4.20
CA ARG A 59 9.94 -0.70 5.59
C ARG A 59 8.68 -0.98 6.39
N ASP A 60 7.53 -0.56 5.86
CA ASP A 60 6.25 -0.77 6.49
C ASP A 60 5.12 -0.48 5.48
N TYR A 61 3.88 -0.66 5.92
CA TYR A 61 2.71 -0.30 5.16
C TYR A 61 1.58 0.03 6.12
N VAL A 62 0.57 0.75 5.63
CA VAL A 62 -0.66 1.00 6.38
C VAL A 62 -1.85 0.80 5.44
N ILE A 63 -2.84 0.04 5.91
CA ILE A 63 -4.08 -0.14 5.15
C ILE A 63 -4.88 1.16 5.16
N GLY A 64 -5.65 1.39 4.08
CA GLY A 64 -6.39 2.65 3.94
C GLY A 64 -7.35 2.93 5.09
N GLU A 65 -7.93 1.90 5.68
CA GLU A 65 -8.82 2.01 6.84
C GLU A 65 -8.12 2.63 8.05
N GLU A 66 -6.80 2.46 8.15
CA GLU A 66 -5.99 2.95 9.26
C GLU A 66 -5.07 4.11 8.86
N PHE A 67 -5.24 4.63 7.65
CA PHE A 67 -4.43 5.74 7.15
C PHE A 67 -4.88 7.05 7.79
N SER A 68 -4.41 7.26 9.01
CA SER A 68 -4.84 8.33 9.91
C SER A 68 -3.71 8.66 10.88
N ILE A 69 -3.69 9.89 11.37
CA ILE A 69 -2.70 10.33 12.37
C ILE A 69 -2.78 9.54 13.68
N PHE A 70 -3.86 8.79 13.90
CA PHE A 70 -3.97 7.91 15.06
C PHE A 70 -3.15 6.63 14.92
N SER A 71 -2.72 6.30 13.70
CA SER A 71 -1.86 5.13 13.45
C SER A 71 -0.38 5.51 13.60
N PRO A 72 0.39 4.77 14.45
CA PRO A 72 1.83 5.02 14.55
C PRO A 72 2.57 4.90 13.22
N VAL A 73 2.19 3.93 12.39
CA VAL A 73 2.80 3.73 11.07
C VAL A 73 2.54 4.94 10.18
N THR A 74 1.30 5.45 10.17
CA THR A 74 0.97 6.66 9.40
C THR A 74 1.84 7.83 9.83
N ARG A 75 1.99 8.05 11.15
CA ARG A 75 2.84 9.14 11.64
C ARG A 75 4.28 9.00 11.17
N SER A 76 4.82 7.78 11.19
CA SER A 76 6.18 7.52 10.70
C SER A 76 6.30 7.82 9.21
N ILE A 77 5.31 7.42 8.41
CA ILE A 77 5.27 7.69 6.98
C ILE A 77 5.23 9.20 6.72
N LEU A 78 4.44 9.95 7.48
CA LEU A 78 4.35 11.41 7.32
C LEU A 78 5.66 12.11 7.64
N VAL A 79 6.42 11.59 8.59
CA VAL A 79 7.77 12.11 8.89
C VAL A 79 8.73 11.79 7.75
N ALA A 80 8.68 10.58 7.22
CA ALA A 80 9.58 10.15 6.13
C ALA A 80 9.27 10.83 4.80
N CYS A 81 8.00 11.20 4.58
CA CYS A 81 7.56 11.80 3.32
C CYS A 81 6.45 12.82 3.61
N ASN A 82 6.86 14.08 3.76
CA ASN A 82 5.93 15.15 4.14
C ASN A 82 4.81 15.37 3.11
N GLU A 83 5.07 15.07 1.84
CA GLU A 83 4.09 15.23 0.75
C GLU A 83 2.84 14.38 0.96
N VAL A 84 2.95 13.28 1.70
CA VAL A 84 1.81 12.41 2.02
C VAL A 84 0.73 13.15 2.82
N ARG A 85 1.10 14.23 3.52
CA ARG A 85 0.13 15.05 4.27
C ARG A 85 -0.96 15.66 3.37
N ALA A 86 -0.65 15.86 2.10
CA ALA A 86 -1.59 16.41 1.13
C ALA A 86 -2.41 15.34 0.42
N ASP A 87 -2.21 14.07 0.73
CA ASP A 87 -2.96 12.99 0.08
C ASP A 87 -4.42 13.03 0.51
N ARG A 88 -5.32 12.97 -0.48
CA ARG A 88 -6.76 13.07 -0.26
C ARG A 88 -7.34 11.91 0.56
N ASP A 89 -6.66 10.77 0.61
CA ASP A 89 -7.13 9.60 1.34
C ASP A 89 -6.73 9.60 2.82
N LEU A 90 -5.86 10.53 3.22
CA LEU A 90 -5.49 10.66 4.63
C LEU A 90 -6.72 11.07 5.45
N GLU A 91 -7.03 10.34 6.51
CA GLU A 91 -8.18 10.53 7.40
C GLU A 91 -9.53 10.15 6.79
N HIS A 92 -9.57 9.52 5.62
CA HIS A 92 -10.84 9.20 4.95
C HIS A 92 -11.20 7.72 4.98
N HIS A 93 -10.38 6.89 5.61
CA HIS A 93 -10.62 5.45 5.80
C HIS A 93 -10.96 4.70 4.51
N ASN A 94 -10.30 5.07 3.41
CA ASN A 94 -10.55 4.44 2.11
C ASN A 94 -9.99 3.02 2.08
N ASN A 95 -10.86 2.01 2.15
CA ASN A 95 -10.46 0.61 2.14
C ASN A 95 -10.04 0.10 0.75
N GLY A 96 -10.12 0.94 -0.28
CA GLY A 96 -9.66 0.62 -1.63
C GLY A 96 -8.20 0.91 -1.87
N ILE A 97 -7.46 1.40 -0.86
CA ILE A 97 -6.04 1.74 -0.99
C ILE A 97 -5.22 1.11 0.14
N THR A 98 -3.92 1.01 -0.10
CA THR A 98 -2.93 0.68 0.92
C THR A 98 -1.69 1.53 0.65
N VAL A 99 -1.12 2.13 1.68
CA VAL A 99 0.05 3.00 1.56
C VAL A 99 1.29 2.20 1.96
N VAL A 100 2.30 2.19 1.10
CA VAL A 100 3.53 1.40 1.28
C VAL A 100 4.72 2.33 1.45
N TRP A 101 5.48 2.08 2.49
CA TRP A 101 6.73 2.80 2.78
C TRP A 101 7.89 1.93 2.29
N LEU A 102 8.51 2.32 1.20
CA LEU A 102 9.64 1.63 0.59
C LEU A 102 10.93 1.91 1.37
#